data_c287f6152a8f5386f74d4e6d24a2f2b0
#
_entry.id   c287f6152a8f5386f74d4e6d24a2f2b0
#
_cell.length_a   1.000
_cell.length_b   1.000
_cell.length_c   1.000
_cell.angle_alpha   90.00
_cell.angle_beta   90.00
_cell.angle_gamma   90.00
#
_symmetry.space_group_name_H-M   'P 1'
#
loop_
_entity.id
_entity.type
_entity.pdbx_description
1 polymer ?
#
loop_
_entity_poly.entity_id
_entity_poly.type
_entity_poly.pdbx_seq_one_letter_code
_entity_poly.pdbx_strand_id
1 'polypeptide(L)'
;MKGSPEGRYHKDIVDGIKLHRFVDSYTDTHRLVTSLKPLFPKELRRYYPIALDMFWDHCLANRWAEHHNQSLQQFCSSSELLIQRNSPDVLPSRYVTLSSHLWEGRWMESYVELENIQFALSRIAMRRPRLEKLSLCSEVLSQHYEPLIEAFDTLYPDVLAQSKQFFNQL
;
A
#
# COMPACT_ATOMS: atom_id res chain seq x y z
N MET A 1 -8.91 -9.98 2.56
CA MET A 1 -9.53 -11.20 3.11
C MET A 1 -10.51 -10.83 4.22
N LYS A 2 -11.77 -11.30 4.19
CA LYS A 2 -12.76 -11.02 5.24
C LYS A 2 -12.77 -12.18 6.24
N GLY A 3 -12.96 -11.91 7.53
CA GLY A 3 -13.06 -12.91 8.60
C GLY A 3 -11.76 -13.13 9.37
N SER A 4 -11.79 -14.03 10.40
CA SER A 4 -10.61 -14.40 11.17
C SER A 4 -9.67 -15.28 10.35
N PRO A 5 -8.37 -15.00 10.34
CA PRO A 5 -7.37 -15.87 9.72
C PRO A 5 -6.97 -17.05 10.63
N GLU A 6 -7.35 -17.01 11.91
CA GLU A 6 -6.99 -18.00 12.93
C GLU A 6 -7.52 -19.38 12.57
N GLY A 7 -6.70 -20.41 12.81
CA GLY A 7 -7.04 -21.80 12.49
C GLY A 7 -7.02 -22.16 11.00
N ARG A 8 -6.71 -21.18 10.11
CA ARG A 8 -6.65 -21.40 8.65
C ARG A 8 -5.23 -21.41 8.10
N TYR A 9 -4.30 -20.74 8.78
CA TYR A 9 -2.92 -20.53 8.34
C TYR A 9 -1.96 -20.71 9.51
N HIS A 10 -0.68 -20.92 9.19
CA HIS A 10 0.39 -20.90 10.18
C HIS A 10 0.39 -19.57 10.95
N LYS A 11 0.86 -19.61 12.22
CA LYS A 11 0.85 -18.43 13.12
C LYS A 11 1.49 -17.20 12.47
N ASP A 12 2.65 -17.34 11.83
CA ASP A 12 3.37 -16.22 11.22
C ASP A 12 2.57 -15.54 10.10
N ILE A 13 1.81 -16.32 9.33
CA ILE A 13 0.90 -15.78 8.29
C ILE A 13 -0.27 -15.05 8.94
N VAL A 14 -0.82 -15.61 10.03
CA VAL A 14 -1.89 -14.97 10.79
C VAL A 14 -1.43 -13.65 11.34
N ASP A 15 -0.25 -13.59 11.94
CA ASP A 15 0.33 -12.38 12.52
C ASP A 15 0.61 -11.33 11.44
N GLY A 16 1.14 -11.74 10.28
CA GLY A 16 1.29 -10.86 9.12
C GLY A 16 -0.03 -10.27 8.62
N ILE A 17 -1.11 -11.09 8.56
CA ILE A 17 -2.45 -10.61 8.19
C ILE A 17 -2.99 -9.61 9.22
N LYS A 18 -2.78 -9.85 10.52
CA LYS A 18 -3.19 -8.95 11.59
C LYS A 18 -2.43 -7.63 11.50
N LEU A 19 -1.12 -7.68 11.31
CA LEU A 19 -0.27 -6.51 11.15
C LEU A 19 -0.70 -5.67 9.93
N HIS A 20 -0.90 -6.27 8.78
CA HIS A 20 -1.38 -5.59 7.57
C HIS A 20 -2.71 -4.86 7.83
N ARG A 21 -3.68 -5.54 8.44
CA ARG A 21 -4.97 -4.93 8.79
C ARG A 21 -4.84 -3.78 9.80
N PHE A 22 -3.92 -3.91 10.74
CA PHE A 22 -3.61 -2.85 11.68
C PHE A 22 -3.05 -1.62 10.95
N VAL A 23 -2.05 -1.82 10.09
CA VAL A 23 -1.42 -0.75 9.30
C VAL A 23 -2.48 -0.03 8.46
N ASP A 24 -3.29 -0.75 7.69
CA ASP A 24 -4.37 -0.16 6.88
C ASP A 24 -5.31 0.70 7.74
N SER A 25 -5.82 0.11 8.83
CA SER A 25 -6.78 0.80 9.70
C SER A 25 -6.16 2.01 10.40
N TYR A 26 -4.92 1.88 10.87
CA TYR A 26 -4.20 2.96 11.54
C TYR A 26 -3.93 4.12 10.60
N THR A 27 -3.44 3.84 9.39
CA THR A 27 -3.19 4.83 8.36
C THR A 27 -4.47 5.55 7.94
N ASP A 28 -5.52 4.81 7.60
CA ASP A 28 -6.80 5.37 7.14
C ASP A 28 -7.47 6.29 8.18
N THR A 29 -7.30 5.97 9.47
CA THR A 29 -7.90 6.74 10.57
C THR A 29 -6.97 7.79 11.18
N HIS A 30 -5.72 7.86 10.71
CA HIS A 30 -4.75 8.81 11.22
C HIS A 30 -5.23 10.25 11.02
N ARG A 31 -5.07 11.09 12.07
CA ARG A 31 -5.57 12.49 12.05
C ARG A 31 -5.01 13.29 10.88
N LEU A 32 -3.73 13.09 10.56
CA LEU A 32 -3.09 13.74 9.43
C LEU A 32 -3.73 13.30 8.11
N VAL A 33 -3.94 11.99 7.89
CA VAL A 33 -4.55 11.47 6.66
C VAL A 33 -5.98 11.99 6.50
N THR A 34 -6.77 11.98 7.57
CA THR A 34 -8.14 12.52 7.54
C THR A 34 -8.18 14.02 7.29
N SER A 35 -7.16 14.79 7.73
CA SER A 35 -7.05 16.24 7.46
C SER A 35 -6.76 16.58 6.00
N LEU A 36 -6.24 15.64 5.21
CA LEU A 36 -5.99 15.82 3.77
C LEU A 36 -7.26 15.65 2.91
N LYS A 37 -8.33 15.09 3.46
CA LYS A 37 -9.59 14.89 2.74
C LYS A 37 -10.15 16.16 2.04
N PRO A 38 -10.06 17.39 2.60
CA PRO A 38 -10.51 18.61 1.94
C PRO A 38 -9.76 18.96 0.64
N LEU A 39 -8.53 18.46 0.44
CA LEU A 39 -7.77 18.64 -0.81
C LEU A 39 -8.51 18.02 -2.00
N PHE A 40 -9.31 16.99 -1.74
CA PHE A 40 -10.07 16.29 -2.76
C PHE A 40 -11.45 16.95 -2.97
N PRO A 41 -11.86 17.22 -4.23
CA PRO A 41 -13.22 17.65 -4.57
C PRO A 41 -14.27 16.73 -3.94
N LYS A 42 -15.44 17.26 -3.62
CA LYS A 42 -16.50 16.52 -2.89
C LYS A 42 -16.82 15.16 -3.52
N GLU A 43 -16.88 15.10 -4.85
CA GLU A 43 -17.17 13.91 -5.65
C GLU A 43 -16.03 12.88 -5.63
N LEU A 44 -14.80 13.29 -5.28
CA LEU A 44 -13.64 12.41 -5.18
C LEU A 44 -13.33 11.98 -3.74
N ARG A 45 -13.95 12.58 -2.74
CA ARG A 45 -13.65 12.32 -1.32
C ARG A 45 -13.88 10.88 -0.87
N ARG A 46 -14.67 10.10 -1.58
CA ARG A 46 -14.83 8.67 -1.27
C ARG A 46 -13.65 7.82 -1.71
N TYR A 47 -12.80 8.36 -2.57
CA TYR A 47 -11.67 7.65 -3.18
C TYR A 47 -10.32 8.06 -2.58
N TYR A 48 -10.30 9.16 -1.78
CA TYR A 48 -9.05 9.71 -1.25
C TYR A 48 -8.23 8.68 -0.44
N PRO A 49 -8.80 7.74 0.35
CA PRO A 49 -7.98 6.78 1.07
C PRO A 49 -7.18 5.89 0.11
N ILE A 50 -7.82 5.37 -0.93
CA ILE A 50 -7.14 4.53 -1.94
C ILE A 50 -6.07 5.34 -2.71
N ALA A 51 -6.38 6.60 -3.03
CA ALA A 51 -5.43 7.45 -3.75
C ALA A 51 -4.21 7.80 -2.90
N LEU A 52 -4.41 8.10 -1.61
CA LEU A 52 -3.32 8.38 -0.67
C LEU A 52 -2.51 7.13 -0.36
N ASP A 53 -3.14 5.96 -0.19
CA ASP A 53 -2.45 4.69 0.01
C ASP A 53 -1.43 4.43 -1.11
N MET A 54 -1.87 4.57 -2.37
CA MET A 54 -0.97 4.46 -3.53
C MET A 54 0.10 5.57 -3.56
N PHE A 55 -0.22 6.78 -3.09
CA PHE A 55 0.74 7.86 -3.02
C PHE A 55 1.80 7.62 -1.92
N TRP A 56 1.41 7.03 -0.80
CA TRP A 56 2.36 6.62 0.25
C TRP A 56 3.34 5.55 -0.25
N ASP A 57 2.89 4.63 -1.12
CA ASP A 57 3.79 3.68 -1.79
C ASP A 57 4.83 4.40 -2.65
N HIS A 58 4.43 5.45 -3.39
CA HIS A 58 5.35 6.29 -4.15
C HIS A 58 6.37 7.01 -3.24
N CYS A 59 5.90 7.64 -2.17
CA CYS A 59 6.78 8.33 -1.23
C CYS A 59 7.80 7.36 -0.63
N LEU A 60 7.35 6.18 -0.19
CA LEU A 60 8.22 5.16 0.40
C LEU A 60 9.23 4.63 -0.62
N ALA A 61 8.82 4.37 -1.86
CA ALA A 61 9.72 3.91 -2.91
C ALA A 61 10.84 4.93 -3.19
N ASN A 62 10.50 6.22 -3.25
CA ASN A 62 11.47 7.31 -3.45
C ASN A 62 12.43 7.50 -2.29
N ARG A 63 11.95 7.30 -1.05
CA ARG A 63 12.74 7.51 0.17
C ARG A 63 13.20 6.21 0.80
N TRP A 64 13.14 5.11 0.07
CA TRP A 64 13.46 3.77 0.57
C TRP A 64 14.83 3.69 1.27
N ALA A 65 15.85 4.32 0.69
CA ALA A 65 17.21 4.32 1.24
C ALA A 65 17.33 5.04 2.59
N GLU A 66 16.39 5.91 2.95
CA GLU A 66 16.34 6.59 4.25
C GLU A 66 15.80 5.67 5.35
N HIS A 67 15.08 4.62 4.97
CA HIS A 67 14.35 3.75 5.89
C HIS A 67 14.86 2.32 5.94
N HIS A 68 15.65 1.88 4.95
CA HIS A 68 16.10 0.51 4.85
C HIS A 68 17.54 0.38 4.33
N ASN A 69 18.31 -0.59 4.89
CA ASN A 69 19.72 -0.81 4.54
C ASN A 69 19.92 -1.53 3.20
N GLN A 70 18.92 -2.28 2.72
CA GLN A 70 18.94 -2.92 1.40
C GLN A 70 18.30 -2.00 0.38
N SER A 71 18.70 -2.11 -0.89
CA SER A 71 17.97 -1.44 -1.96
C SER A 71 16.53 -1.97 -2.08
N LEU A 72 15.61 -1.14 -2.58
CA LEU A 72 14.22 -1.57 -2.82
C LEU A 72 14.16 -2.82 -3.69
N GLN A 73 15.00 -2.89 -4.74
CA GLN A 73 15.11 -4.06 -5.61
C GLN A 73 15.51 -5.33 -4.85
N GLN A 74 16.55 -5.24 -3.99
CA GLN A 74 17.00 -6.39 -3.19
C GLN A 74 15.91 -6.83 -2.21
N PHE A 75 15.23 -5.89 -1.58
CA PHE A 75 14.11 -6.18 -0.68
C PHE A 75 12.96 -6.88 -1.41
N CYS A 76 12.54 -6.37 -2.57
CA CYS A 76 11.47 -6.98 -3.38
C CYS A 76 11.84 -8.40 -3.83
N SER A 77 13.06 -8.59 -4.34
CA SER A 77 13.53 -9.92 -4.77
C SER A 77 13.61 -10.92 -3.61
N SER A 78 14.08 -10.48 -2.45
CA SER A 78 14.14 -11.33 -1.25
C SER A 78 12.73 -11.68 -0.74
N SER A 79 11.83 -10.70 -0.77
CA SER A 79 10.42 -10.89 -0.36
C SER A 79 9.69 -11.84 -1.28
N GLU A 80 9.89 -11.73 -2.59
CA GLU A 80 9.33 -12.66 -3.58
C GLU A 80 9.75 -14.10 -3.26
N LEU A 81 11.06 -14.36 -3.08
CA LEU A 81 11.58 -15.67 -2.75
C LEU A 81 11.02 -16.22 -1.44
N LEU A 82 10.91 -15.38 -0.40
CA LEU A 82 10.32 -15.78 0.88
C LEU A 82 8.84 -16.14 0.74
N ILE A 83 8.08 -15.35 0.01
CA ILE A 83 6.66 -15.61 -0.24
C ILE A 83 6.49 -16.92 -1.03
N GLN A 84 7.28 -17.13 -2.10
CA GLN A 84 7.21 -18.36 -2.88
C GLN A 84 7.51 -19.61 -2.04
N ARG A 85 8.54 -19.56 -1.18
CA ARG A 85 8.96 -20.67 -0.33
C ARG A 85 7.95 -21.03 0.77
N ASN A 86 7.21 -20.04 1.27
CA ASN A 86 6.29 -20.19 2.41
C ASN A 86 4.81 -20.17 1.98
N SER A 87 4.54 -20.12 0.69
CA SER A 87 3.17 -20.13 0.17
C SER A 87 2.56 -21.54 0.31
N PRO A 88 1.27 -21.64 0.66
CA PRO A 88 0.55 -22.90 0.61
C PRO A 88 0.53 -23.52 -0.79
N ASP A 89 0.49 -24.85 -0.88
CA ASP A 89 0.43 -25.59 -2.15
C ASP A 89 -0.76 -25.17 -3.02
N VAL A 90 -1.87 -24.78 -2.40
CA VAL A 90 -3.08 -24.36 -3.10
C VAL A 90 -3.36 -22.89 -2.82
N LEU A 91 -3.19 -22.07 -3.84
CA LEU A 91 -3.48 -20.63 -3.81
C LEU A 91 -4.67 -20.30 -4.72
N PRO A 92 -5.50 -19.30 -4.35
CA PRO A 92 -6.54 -18.81 -5.24
C PRO A 92 -5.96 -18.33 -6.57
N SER A 93 -6.54 -18.73 -7.71
CA SER A 93 -6.04 -18.40 -9.05
C SER A 93 -5.86 -16.88 -9.24
N ARG A 94 -6.78 -16.08 -8.71
CA ARG A 94 -6.68 -14.62 -8.73
C ARG A 94 -5.43 -14.10 -8.01
N TYR A 95 -5.04 -14.71 -6.89
CA TYR A 95 -3.82 -14.34 -6.17
C TYR A 95 -2.59 -14.69 -7.00
N VAL A 96 -2.54 -15.89 -7.57
CA VAL A 96 -1.43 -16.34 -8.43
C VAL A 96 -1.23 -15.37 -9.59
N THR A 97 -2.30 -15.04 -10.33
CA THR A 97 -2.22 -14.09 -11.45
C THR A 97 -1.75 -12.70 -11.01
N LEU A 98 -2.28 -12.19 -9.88
CA LEU A 98 -1.92 -10.86 -9.39
C LEU A 98 -0.46 -10.83 -8.92
N SER A 99 -0.03 -11.84 -8.17
CA SER A 99 1.33 -11.97 -7.65
C SER A 99 2.36 -12.07 -8.78
N SER A 100 2.09 -12.88 -9.82
CA SER A 100 2.93 -12.98 -11.01
C SER A 100 3.12 -11.60 -11.67
N HIS A 101 2.02 -10.91 -11.97
CA HIS A 101 2.11 -9.57 -12.57
C HIS A 101 2.82 -8.54 -11.68
N LEU A 102 2.68 -8.64 -10.36
CA LEU A 102 3.33 -7.74 -9.42
C LEU A 102 4.85 -7.89 -9.48
N TRP A 103 5.34 -9.13 -9.43
CA TRP A 103 6.77 -9.43 -9.42
C TRP A 103 7.41 -9.25 -10.80
N GLU A 104 6.83 -9.84 -11.86
CA GLU A 104 7.30 -9.70 -13.23
C GLU A 104 7.31 -8.24 -13.70
N GLY A 105 6.27 -7.49 -13.33
CA GLY A 105 6.13 -6.07 -13.65
C GLY A 105 6.93 -5.14 -12.74
N ARG A 106 7.57 -5.67 -11.68
CA ARG A 106 8.34 -4.90 -10.68
C ARG A 106 7.56 -3.67 -10.20
N TRP A 107 6.29 -3.88 -9.84
CA TRP A 107 5.38 -2.76 -9.57
C TRP A 107 5.88 -1.89 -8.42
N MET A 108 6.36 -2.49 -7.32
CA MET A 108 6.81 -1.73 -6.14
C MET A 108 8.02 -0.84 -6.48
N GLU A 109 8.98 -1.35 -7.27
CA GLU A 109 10.12 -0.57 -7.72
C GLU A 109 9.71 0.51 -8.74
N SER A 110 8.69 0.23 -9.55
CA SER A 110 8.19 1.19 -10.53
C SER A 110 7.47 2.39 -9.91
N TYR A 111 7.04 2.26 -8.64
CA TYR A 111 6.33 3.33 -7.94
C TYR A 111 7.20 4.54 -7.56
N VAL A 112 8.51 4.49 -7.81
CA VAL A 112 9.35 5.70 -7.76
C VAL A 112 8.89 6.77 -8.74
N GLU A 113 8.22 6.40 -9.83
CA GLU A 113 7.66 7.32 -10.81
C GLU A 113 6.18 7.55 -10.52
N LEU A 114 5.77 8.82 -10.34
CA LEU A 114 4.38 9.18 -10.04
C LEU A 114 3.41 8.74 -11.15
N GLU A 115 3.86 8.72 -12.39
CA GLU A 115 3.10 8.27 -13.56
C GLU A 115 2.66 6.82 -13.41
N ASN A 116 3.45 5.97 -12.77
CA ASN A 116 3.08 4.58 -12.51
C ASN A 116 1.98 4.47 -11.43
N ILE A 117 1.95 5.36 -10.46
CA ILE A 117 0.82 5.49 -9.52
C ILE A 117 -0.46 5.92 -10.26
N GLN A 118 -0.36 6.92 -11.13
CA GLN A 118 -1.49 7.38 -11.94
C GLN A 118 -2.02 6.27 -12.84
N PHE A 119 -1.11 5.50 -13.47
CA PHE A 119 -1.46 4.32 -14.24
C PHE A 119 -2.15 3.25 -13.38
N ALA A 120 -1.63 2.95 -12.18
CA ALA A 120 -2.21 1.99 -11.26
C ALA A 120 -3.63 2.40 -10.83
N LEU A 121 -3.86 3.66 -10.45
CA LEU A 121 -5.18 4.19 -10.13
C LEU A 121 -6.16 4.04 -11.28
N SER A 122 -5.73 4.32 -12.51
CA SER A 122 -6.53 4.14 -13.72
C SER A 122 -6.88 2.67 -13.96
N ARG A 123 -5.93 1.75 -13.76
CA ARG A 123 -6.16 0.29 -13.87
C ARG A 123 -7.14 -0.23 -12.82
N ILE A 124 -7.08 0.29 -11.58
CA ILE A 124 -8.04 -0.05 -10.52
C ILE A 124 -9.43 0.47 -10.89
N ALA A 125 -9.53 1.71 -11.37
CA ALA A 125 -10.79 2.33 -11.82
C ALA A 125 -11.47 1.50 -12.92
N MET A 126 -10.72 1.10 -13.94
CA MET A 126 -11.23 0.28 -15.07
C MET A 126 -11.77 -1.10 -14.64
N ARG A 127 -11.16 -1.71 -13.62
CA ARG A 127 -11.52 -3.07 -13.16
C ARG A 127 -12.69 -3.08 -12.18
N ARG A 128 -13.07 -1.92 -11.62
CA ARG A 128 -14.07 -1.81 -10.55
C ARG A 128 -15.04 -0.64 -10.84
N PRO A 129 -16.23 -0.89 -11.39
CA PRO A 129 -17.21 0.17 -11.74
C PRO A 129 -17.50 1.16 -10.60
N ARG A 130 -17.47 0.68 -9.34
CA ARG A 130 -17.67 1.56 -8.16
C ARG A 130 -16.51 2.52 -7.90
N LEU A 131 -15.36 2.32 -8.56
CA LEU A 131 -14.16 3.13 -8.43
C LEU A 131 -13.81 3.88 -9.73
N GLU A 132 -14.76 4.05 -10.64
CA GLU A 132 -14.55 4.67 -11.96
C GLU A 132 -13.86 6.04 -11.91
N LYS A 133 -14.19 6.85 -10.88
CA LYS A 133 -13.60 8.18 -10.71
C LYS A 133 -12.25 8.19 -9.97
N LEU A 134 -11.75 7.03 -9.57
CA LEU A 134 -10.47 6.95 -8.85
C LEU A 134 -9.30 7.51 -9.68
N SER A 135 -9.34 7.33 -11.00
CA SER A 135 -8.33 7.88 -11.92
C SER A 135 -8.24 9.40 -11.86
N LEU A 136 -9.33 10.10 -11.54
CA LEU A 136 -9.35 11.56 -11.42
C LEU A 136 -8.58 12.06 -10.18
N CYS A 137 -8.33 11.19 -9.20
CA CYS A 137 -7.51 11.52 -8.05
C CYS A 137 -6.04 11.77 -8.44
N SER A 138 -5.58 11.25 -9.57
CA SER A 138 -4.21 11.46 -10.06
C SER A 138 -3.85 12.93 -10.20
N GLU A 139 -4.78 13.74 -10.69
CA GLU A 139 -4.58 15.19 -10.82
C GLU A 139 -4.45 15.86 -9.44
N VAL A 140 -5.27 15.46 -8.47
CA VAL A 140 -5.21 15.97 -7.10
C VAL A 140 -3.86 15.65 -6.46
N LEU A 141 -3.34 14.42 -6.66
CA LEU A 141 -2.03 14.03 -6.16
C LEU A 141 -0.92 14.88 -6.76
N SER A 142 -0.97 15.14 -8.07
CA SER A 142 0.03 15.98 -8.75
C SER A 142 -0.04 17.44 -8.30
N GLN A 143 -1.25 18.00 -8.17
CA GLN A 143 -1.45 19.41 -7.75
C GLN A 143 -1.00 19.67 -6.31
N HIS A 144 -1.10 18.66 -5.44
CA HIS A 144 -0.77 18.76 -4.02
C HIS A 144 0.47 17.95 -3.64
N TYR A 145 1.37 17.72 -4.59
CA TYR A 145 2.51 16.80 -4.42
C TYR A 145 3.35 17.16 -3.18
N GLU A 146 3.85 18.39 -3.07
CA GLU A 146 4.70 18.81 -1.96
C GLU A 146 4.01 18.71 -0.59
N PRO A 147 2.77 19.24 -0.39
CA PRO A 147 2.06 19.03 0.87
C PRO A 147 1.82 17.58 1.24
N LEU A 148 1.65 16.70 0.26
CA LEU A 148 1.49 15.27 0.50
C LEU A 148 2.81 14.60 0.88
N ILE A 149 3.94 15.01 0.31
CA ILE A 149 5.28 14.55 0.74
C ILE A 149 5.56 14.97 2.19
N GLU A 150 5.30 16.22 2.56
CA GLU A 150 5.45 16.70 3.93
C GLU A 150 4.58 15.92 4.92
N ALA A 151 3.36 15.55 4.49
CA ALA A 151 2.47 14.72 5.26
C ALA A 151 3.03 13.30 5.45
N PHE A 152 3.62 12.70 4.40
CA PHE A 152 4.28 11.40 4.48
C PHE A 152 5.44 11.40 5.48
N ASP A 153 6.27 12.43 5.48
CA ASP A 153 7.41 12.57 6.38
C ASP A 153 7.03 12.54 7.86
N THR A 154 5.83 13.02 8.16
CA THR A 154 5.28 12.97 9.53
C THR A 154 4.56 11.63 9.79
N LEU A 155 3.82 11.12 8.82
CA LEU A 155 2.99 9.93 8.93
C LEU A 155 3.81 8.64 9.06
N TYR A 156 4.78 8.46 8.16
CA TYR A 156 5.47 7.18 8.02
C TYR A 156 6.25 6.76 9.28
N PRO A 157 7.04 7.64 9.95
CA PRO A 157 7.70 7.28 11.20
C PRO A 157 6.72 6.85 12.30
N ASP A 158 5.55 7.48 12.38
CA ASP A 158 4.54 7.13 13.37
C ASP A 158 3.88 5.79 13.06
N VAL A 159 3.47 5.56 11.82
CA VAL A 159 2.94 4.26 11.36
C VAL A 159 3.96 3.15 11.64
N LEU A 160 5.24 3.37 11.36
CA LEU A 160 6.30 2.39 11.60
C LEU A 160 6.47 2.08 13.10
N ALA A 161 6.46 3.10 13.95
CA ALA A 161 6.56 2.94 15.41
C ALA A 161 5.36 2.16 15.98
N GLN A 162 4.15 2.53 15.58
CA GLN A 162 2.92 1.86 16.02
C GLN A 162 2.83 0.42 15.50
N SER A 163 3.28 0.17 14.27
CA SER A 163 3.33 -1.16 13.69
C SER A 163 4.28 -2.09 14.46
N LYS A 164 5.46 -1.59 14.84
CA LYS A 164 6.41 -2.33 15.70
C LYS A 164 5.82 -2.63 17.07
N GLN A 165 5.16 -1.65 17.69
CA GLN A 165 4.49 -1.84 18.98
C GLN A 165 3.39 -2.89 18.89
N PHE A 166 2.55 -2.82 17.87
CA PHE A 166 1.49 -3.79 17.63
C PHE A 166 2.03 -5.20 17.40
N PHE A 167 3.06 -5.34 16.57
CA PHE A 167 3.68 -6.62 16.25
C PHE A 167 4.25 -7.31 17.50
N ASN A 168 4.84 -6.55 18.42
CA ASN A 168 5.38 -7.08 19.69
C ASN A 168 4.31 -7.59 20.65
N GLN A 169 3.02 -7.35 20.38
CA GLN A 169 1.88 -7.80 21.17
C GLN A 169 1.18 -9.04 20.61
N LEU A 170 1.59 -9.51 19.41
CA LEU A 170 1.05 -10.71 18.74
C LEU A 170 1.71 -12.00 19.25
#